data_442da0a07713a97baa1a48b0d5348e23
#
_entry.id   442da0a07713a97baa1a48b0d5348e23
#
_cell.length_a   1.000
_cell.length_b   1.000
_cell.length_c   1.000
_cell.angle_alpha   90.00
_cell.angle_beta   90.00
_cell.angle_gamma   90.00
#
_symmetry.space_group_name_H-M   'P 1'
#
loop_
_entity.id
_entity.type
_entity.pdbx_description
1 polymer ?
#
loop_
_entity_poly.entity_id
_entity_poly.type
_entity_poly.pdbx_seq_one_letter_code
_entity_poly.pdbx_strand_id
1 'polypeptide(L)'
;MLICPVCKEKLIKENKTFRCKNNHAFDCAKQGYVNLSRQQTKNHGDNALMVKARTDFLEKDYYDFMRQYVKEKAKGSIYLDAGCGQGYYTKEIGTNFDQSYGIDLSKEAILHASKQDKHTQYIVGSLFDMPFSNESIDCVTSIFVPLGQDEIYRILKEKGIWIVVGPGPKHCFELKEVLYDTPYENEMPEIQEQYELVSQEIIRETKMVDDVWSLLEMTPYRYKTSQAGLDRVKQLERLEVTFEFVVTVYKKI
;
A
#
# COMPACT_ATOMS: atom_id res chain seq x y z
N MET A 1 -13.53 13.95 -2.41
CA MET A 1 -13.90 13.25 -3.66
C MET A 1 -12.88 13.60 -4.73
N LEU A 2 -12.91 12.90 -5.90
CA LEU A 2 -11.87 13.12 -6.91
C LEU A 2 -11.87 14.55 -7.46
N ILE A 3 -10.67 15.12 -7.60
CA ILE A 3 -10.43 16.45 -8.19
C ILE A 3 -9.49 16.35 -9.38
N CYS A 4 -9.62 17.29 -10.30
CA CYS A 4 -8.79 17.39 -11.48
C CYS A 4 -7.33 17.68 -11.12
N PRO A 5 -6.35 16.86 -11.54
CA PRO A 5 -4.95 17.10 -11.23
C PRO A 5 -4.43 18.42 -11.86
N VAL A 6 -5.09 18.92 -12.91
CA VAL A 6 -4.66 20.14 -13.62
C VAL A 6 -5.18 21.41 -12.96
N CYS A 7 -6.49 21.47 -12.64
CA CYS A 7 -7.13 22.69 -12.16
C CYS A 7 -7.80 22.57 -10.79
N LYS A 8 -7.66 21.42 -10.13
CA LYS A 8 -8.21 21.10 -8.80
C LYS A 8 -9.74 21.16 -8.68
N GLU A 9 -10.45 21.37 -9.78
CA GLU A 9 -11.91 21.32 -9.81
C GLU A 9 -12.43 19.89 -9.69
N LYS A 10 -13.64 19.73 -9.17
CA LYS A 10 -14.28 18.42 -8.99
C LYS A 10 -14.32 17.64 -10.30
N LEU A 11 -13.98 16.37 -10.24
CA LEU A 11 -14.17 15.41 -11.33
C LEU A 11 -15.50 14.70 -11.18
N ILE A 12 -16.27 14.65 -12.28
CA ILE A 12 -17.52 13.89 -12.38
C ILE A 12 -17.29 12.74 -13.34
N LYS A 13 -17.69 11.53 -12.97
CA LYS A 13 -17.61 10.35 -13.83
C LYS A 13 -18.82 10.30 -14.75
N GLU A 14 -18.58 10.39 -16.04
CA GLU A 14 -19.57 10.27 -17.12
C GLU A 14 -19.19 9.02 -17.95
N ASN A 15 -19.92 7.94 -17.78
CA ASN A 15 -19.62 6.65 -18.38
C ASN A 15 -18.20 6.14 -17.98
N LYS A 16 -17.26 6.19 -18.92
CA LYS A 16 -15.86 5.76 -18.73
C LYS A 16 -14.86 6.92 -18.69
N THR A 17 -15.33 8.16 -18.52
CA THR A 17 -14.48 9.36 -18.53
C THR A 17 -14.76 10.19 -17.29
N PHE A 18 -13.71 10.63 -16.61
CA PHE A 18 -13.79 11.65 -15.57
C PHE A 18 -13.59 13.02 -16.20
N ARG A 19 -14.53 13.96 -15.96
CA ARG A 19 -14.48 15.35 -16.51
C ARG A 19 -14.61 16.37 -15.40
N CYS A 20 -13.94 17.50 -15.55
CA CYS A 20 -14.15 18.69 -14.74
C CYS A 20 -14.86 19.79 -15.52
N LYS A 21 -15.37 20.80 -14.82
CA LYS A 21 -16.05 21.96 -15.45
C LYS A 21 -15.20 22.75 -16.45
N ASN A 22 -13.84 22.64 -16.34
CA ASN A 22 -12.90 23.27 -17.25
C ASN A 22 -12.54 22.36 -18.46
N ASN A 23 -13.35 21.34 -18.75
CA ASN A 23 -13.21 20.42 -19.87
C ASN A 23 -11.96 19.55 -19.87
N HIS A 24 -11.21 19.44 -18.75
CA HIS A 24 -10.20 18.40 -18.65
C HIS A 24 -10.87 17.04 -18.55
N ALA A 25 -10.44 16.08 -19.35
CA ALA A 25 -11.01 14.75 -19.45
C ALA A 25 -9.95 13.68 -19.24
N PHE A 26 -10.31 12.63 -18.48
CA PHE A 26 -9.44 11.50 -18.15
C PHE A 26 -10.23 10.22 -18.36
N ASP A 27 -9.86 9.46 -19.37
CA ASP A 27 -10.53 8.20 -19.71
C ASP A 27 -10.10 7.08 -18.78
N CYS A 28 -11.06 6.29 -18.35
CA CYS A 28 -10.80 5.04 -17.67
C CYS A 28 -10.28 4.00 -18.67
N ALA A 29 -9.27 3.26 -18.26
CA ALA A 29 -8.83 2.09 -18.99
C ALA A 29 -9.95 1.03 -19.09
N LYS A 30 -9.80 0.06 -19.99
CA LYS A 30 -10.75 -1.06 -20.15
C LYS A 30 -11.02 -1.79 -18.83
N GLN A 31 -10.03 -1.85 -17.94
CA GLN A 31 -10.10 -2.50 -16.63
C GLN A 31 -10.80 -1.66 -15.55
N GLY A 32 -11.05 -0.37 -15.81
CA GLY A 32 -11.78 0.53 -14.91
C GLY A 32 -10.92 1.54 -14.14
N TYR A 33 -9.59 1.40 -14.12
CA TYR A 33 -8.73 2.39 -13.47
C TYR A 33 -8.61 3.69 -14.30
N VAL A 34 -8.23 4.77 -13.64
CA VAL A 34 -7.95 6.06 -14.29
C VAL A 34 -6.52 6.51 -13.98
N ASN A 35 -5.86 7.15 -14.96
CA ASN A 35 -4.55 7.76 -14.75
C ASN A 35 -4.74 9.26 -14.49
N LEU A 36 -4.46 9.68 -13.25
CA LEU A 36 -4.48 11.07 -12.81
C LEU A 36 -3.07 11.59 -12.42
N SER A 37 -2.02 10.84 -12.74
CA SER A 37 -0.65 11.27 -12.51
C SER A 37 -0.29 12.43 -13.44
N ARG A 38 0.34 13.48 -12.89
CA ARG A 38 0.94 14.58 -13.66
C ARG A 38 2.37 14.25 -14.13
N GLN A 39 2.96 13.20 -13.59
CA GLN A 39 4.32 12.81 -13.92
C GLN A 39 4.32 11.90 -15.16
N GLN A 40 5.09 12.28 -16.19
CA GLN A 40 5.30 11.48 -17.41
C GLN A 40 6.45 10.46 -17.27
N THR A 41 6.81 10.06 -16.08
CA THR A 41 8.00 9.24 -15.85
C THR A 41 7.75 7.78 -16.20
N LYS A 42 8.60 7.25 -17.05
CA LYS A 42 8.48 5.92 -17.65
C LYS A 42 8.74 4.74 -16.69
N ASN A 43 9.30 4.96 -15.49
CA ASN A 43 9.74 3.88 -14.59
C ASN A 43 9.65 4.25 -13.10
N HIS A 44 8.46 4.59 -12.59
CA HIS A 44 8.25 4.74 -11.15
C HIS A 44 7.33 3.64 -10.61
N GLY A 45 7.73 3.04 -9.50
CA GLY A 45 7.01 1.97 -8.83
C GLY A 45 7.43 0.57 -9.31
N ASP A 46 6.72 -0.43 -8.84
CA ASP A 46 6.97 -1.83 -9.16
C ASP A 46 6.79 -2.12 -10.65
N ASN A 47 7.74 -2.82 -11.24
CA ASN A 47 7.61 -3.38 -12.58
C ASN A 47 6.78 -4.69 -12.56
N ALA A 48 6.45 -5.21 -13.73
CA ALA A 48 5.59 -6.40 -13.87
C ALA A 48 6.16 -7.65 -13.15
N LEU A 49 7.48 -7.82 -13.10
CA LEU A 49 8.11 -8.95 -12.39
C LEU A 49 7.98 -8.81 -10.87
N MET A 50 8.19 -7.60 -10.35
CA MET A 50 8.01 -7.32 -8.91
C MET A 50 6.54 -7.47 -8.49
N VAL A 51 5.60 -6.96 -9.31
CA VAL A 51 4.16 -7.14 -9.08
C VAL A 51 3.81 -8.63 -9.03
N LYS A 52 4.35 -9.43 -9.96
CA LYS A 52 4.13 -10.88 -9.99
C LYS A 52 4.68 -11.56 -8.73
N ALA A 53 5.95 -11.35 -8.39
CA ALA A 53 6.59 -11.97 -7.22
C ALA A 53 5.83 -11.61 -5.93
N ARG A 54 5.44 -10.34 -5.77
CA ARG A 54 4.65 -9.88 -4.63
C ARG A 54 3.27 -10.54 -4.59
N THR A 55 2.61 -10.68 -5.75
CA THR A 55 1.31 -11.34 -5.84
C THR A 55 1.43 -12.80 -5.46
N ASP A 56 2.36 -13.53 -6.08
CA ASP A 56 2.59 -14.97 -5.84
C ASP A 56 2.88 -15.25 -4.34
N PHE A 57 3.59 -14.34 -3.66
CA PHE A 57 3.86 -14.46 -2.22
C PHE A 57 2.63 -14.15 -1.36
N LEU A 58 1.98 -13.02 -1.61
CA LEU A 58 0.86 -12.56 -0.78
C LEU A 58 -0.37 -13.46 -0.92
N GLU A 59 -0.61 -14.06 -2.10
CA GLU A 59 -1.70 -15.02 -2.31
C GLU A 59 -1.53 -16.35 -1.55
N LYS A 60 -0.35 -16.60 -0.95
CA LYS A 60 -0.12 -17.71 0.00
C LYS A 60 -0.56 -17.38 1.42
N ASP A 61 -1.20 -16.23 1.64
CA ASP A 61 -1.80 -15.78 2.90
C ASP A 61 -0.84 -15.66 4.09
N TYR A 62 0.48 -15.51 3.82
CA TYR A 62 1.44 -15.28 4.89
C TYR A 62 1.14 -14.01 5.69
N TYR A 63 0.57 -12.97 5.05
CA TYR A 63 0.25 -11.67 5.66
C TYR A 63 -1.25 -11.51 5.98
N ASP A 64 -2.05 -12.58 5.89
CA ASP A 64 -3.50 -12.48 6.09
C ASP A 64 -3.86 -11.99 7.50
N PHE A 65 -3.17 -12.48 8.53
CA PHE A 65 -3.43 -12.05 9.92
C PHE A 65 -3.29 -10.52 10.09
N MET A 66 -2.31 -9.90 9.43
CA MET A 66 -2.13 -8.45 9.45
C MET A 66 -3.22 -7.75 8.63
N ARG A 67 -3.57 -8.29 7.46
CA ARG A 67 -4.66 -7.76 6.61
C ARG A 67 -5.99 -7.74 7.37
N GLN A 68 -6.34 -8.84 8.06
CA GLN A 68 -7.55 -8.93 8.87
C GLN A 68 -7.52 -7.95 10.06
N TYR A 69 -6.38 -7.86 10.75
CA TYR A 69 -6.22 -6.91 11.84
C TYR A 69 -6.44 -5.46 11.40
N VAL A 70 -5.86 -5.06 10.27
CA VAL A 70 -6.06 -3.72 9.70
C VAL A 70 -7.52 -3.51 9.28
N LYS A 71 -8.15 -4.52 8.67
CA LYS A 71 -9.57 -4.50 8.29
C LYS A 71 -10.49 -4.24 9.49
N GLU A 72 -10.20 -4.84 10.64
CA GLU A 72 -10.97 -4.62 11.89
C GLU A 72 -10.85 -3.20 12.43
N LYS A 73 -9.69 -2.55 12.26
CA LYS A 73 -9.45 -1.17 12.69
C LYS A 73 -10.02 -0.14 11.71
N ALA A 74 -10.12 -0.47 10.43
CA ALA A 74 -10.59 0.43 9.38
C ALA A 74 -12.10 0.68 9.46
N LYS A 75 -12.51 1.94 9.61
CA LYS A 75 -13.91 2.35 9.83
C LYS A 75 -14.26 3.59 9.01
N GLY A 76 -15.53 3.71 8.63
CA GLY A 76 -16.08 4.85 7.91
C GLY A 76 -16.88 4.42 6.69
N SER A 77 -17.21 5.38 5.82
CA SER A 77 -17.93 5.14 4.55
C SER A 77 -17.02 5.24 3.34
N ILE A 78 -15.96 6.05 3.40
CA ILE A 78 -15.06 6.30 2.27
C ILE A 78 -13.63 5.91 2.65
N TYR A 79 -13.07 4.96 1.92
CA TYR A 79 -11.76 4.38 2.15
C TYR A 79 -10.77 4.75 1.04
N LEU A 80 -9.53 4.97 1.41
CA LEU A 80 -8.39 5.09 0.49
C LEU A 80 -7.23 4.21 0.96
N ASP A 81 -6.74 3.36 0.06
CA ASP A 81 -5.46 2.68 0.21
C ASP A 81 -4.39 3.50 -0.52
N ALA A 82 -3.54 4.17 0.25
CA ALA A 82 -2.48 5.04 -0.26
C ALA A 82 -1.20 4.23 -0.46
N GLY A 83 -0.88 3.95 -1.73
CA GLY A 83 0.17 3.01 -2.15
C GLY A 83 -0.33 1.58 -2.22
N CYS A 84 -1.48 1.40 -2.86
CA CYS A 84 -2.23 0.14 -2.85
C CYS A 84 -1.55 -1.03 -3.60
N GLY A 85 -0.48 -0.76 -4.36
CA GLY A 85 0.19 -1.78 -5.15
C GLY A 85 -0.77 -2.58 -6.03
N GLN A 86 -0.66 -3.92 -5.99
CA GLN A 86 -1.52 -4.82 -6.73
C GLN A 86 -2.90 -5.10 -6.09
N GLY A 87 -3.24 -4.38 -4.99
CA GLY A 87 -4.58 -4.39 -4.41
C GLY A 87 -4.86 -5.50 -3.40
N TYR A 88 -3.86 -6.23 -2.91
CA TYR A 88 -4.04 -7.33 -1.96
C TYR A 88 -4.77 -6.90 -0.68
N TYR A 89 -4.37 -5.77 -0.10
CA TYR A 89 -5.01 -5.21 1.09
C TYR A 89 -6.30 -4.47 0.73
N THR A 90 -6.26 -3.64 -0.31
CA THR A 90 -7.35 -2.79 -0.76
C THR A 90 -8.63 -3.56 -1.00
N LYS A 91 -8.54 -4.66 -1.76
CA LYS A 91 -9.67 -5.52 -2.12
C LYS A 91 -10.42 -6.03 -0.89
N GLU A 92 -9.70 -6.44 0.14
CA GLU A 92 -10.29 -7.03 1.34
C GLU A 92 -10.80 -5.95 2.31
N ILE A 93 -9.98 -4.92 2.58
CA ILE A 93 -10.36 -3.85 3.50
C ILE A 93 -11.51 -3.01 2.92
N GLY A 94 -11.46 -2.73 1.62
CA GLY A 94 -12.46 -1.93 0.91
C GLY A 94 -13.88 -2.46 1.00
N THR A 95 -14.06 -3.77 1.25
CA THR A 95 -15.40 -4.37 1.40
C THR A 95 -16.22 -3.82 2.58
N ASN A 96 -15.56 -3.21 3.55
CA ASN A 96 -16.21 -2.61 4.72
C ASN A 96 -16.76 -1.19 4.45
N PHE A 97 -16.55 -0.65 3.24
CA PHE A 97 -16.84 0.75 2.92
C PHE A 97 -17.80 0.88 1.75
N ASP A 98 -18.62 1.94 1.75
CA ASP A 98 -19.53 2.27 0.65
C ASP A 98 -18.77 2.68 -0.61
N GLN A 99 -17.61 3.34 -0.43
CA GLN A 99 -16.71 3.76 -1.51
C GLN A 99 -15.27 3.42 -1.15
N SER A 100 -14.60 2.75 -2.07
CA SER A 100 -13.20 2.34 -1.94
C SER A 100 -12.35 2.91 -3.07
N TYR A 101 -11.17 3.43 -2.71
CA TYR A 101 -10.19 3.95 -3.64
C TYR A 101 -8.83 3.31 -3.36
N GLY A 102 -8.08 3.04 -4.43
CA GLY A 102 -6.67 2.64 -4.35
C GLY A 102 -5.82 3.54 -5.25
N ILE A 103 -4.74 4.09 -4.73
CA ILE A 103 -3.81 4.94 -5.49
C ILE A 103 -2.39 4.38 -5.43
N ASP A 104 -1.73 4.31 -6.58
CA ASP A 104 -0.32 3.92 -6.70
C ASP A 104 0.32 4.57 -7.94
N LEU A 105 1.64 4.76 -7.92
CA LEU A 105 2.40 5.24 -9.08
C LEU A 105 2.61 4.15 -10.13
N SER A 106 2.68 2.89 -9.72
CA SER A 106 2.86 1.75 -10.62
C SER A 106 1.61 1.46 -11.43
N LYS A 107 1.64 1.81 -12.70
CA LYS A 107 0.57 1.45 -13.65
C LYS A 107 0.38 -0.06 -13.76
N GLU A 108 1.45 -0.84 -13.66
CA GLU A 108 1.39 -2.30 -13.73
C GLU A 108 0.66 -2.88 -12.52
N ALA A 109 0.95 -2.38 -11.31
CA ALA A 109 0.27 -2.78 -10.09
C ALA A 109 -1.23 -2.41 -10.15
N ILE A 110 -1.56 -1.17 -10.53
CA ILE A 110 -2.94 -0.70 -10.70
C ILE A 110 -3.70 -1.51 -11.77
N LEU A 111 -3.04 -1.84 -12.88
CA LEU A 111 -3.63 -2.71 -13.91
C LEU A 111 -3.98 -4.09 -13.34
N HIS A 112 -3.09 -4.67 -12.51
CA HIS A 112 -3.36 -5.94 -11.86
C HIS A 112 -4.54 -5.83 -10.89
N ALA A 113 -4.49 -4.87 -9.94
CA ALA A 113 -5.53 -4.63 -8.94
C ALA A 113 -6.92 -4.45 -9.58
N SER A 114 -7.02 -3.62 -10.62
CA SER A 114 -8.27 -3.31 -11.30
C SER A 114 -8.87 -4.48 -12.10
N LYS A 115 -8.09 -5.52 -12.39
CA LYS A 115 -8.61 -6.78 -12.98
C LYS A 115 -9.29 -7.65 -11.91
N GLN A 116 -8.73 -7.68 -10.70
CA GLN A 116 -9.16 -8.56 -9.62
C GLN A 116 -10.32 -7.99 -8.80
N ASP A 117 -10.40 -6.67 -8.68
CA ASP A 117 -11.41 -5.99 -7.89
C ASP A 117 -12.15 -4.93 -8.70
N LYS A 118 -13.49 -4.94 -8.63
CA LYS A 118 -14.39 -4.02 -9.33
C LYS A 118 -15.16 -3.09 -8.37
N HIS A 119 -15.05 -3.31 -7.07
CA HIS A 119 -15.63 -2.45 -6.06
C HIS A 119 -14.82 -1.14 -5.90
N THR A 120 -13.51 -1.24 -5.95
CA THR A 120 -12.57 -0.13 -5.76
C THR A 120 -12.33 0.66 -7.06
N GLN A 121 -12.34 1.98 -6.98
CA GLN A 121 -11.86 2.84 -8.05
C GLN A 121 -10.32 2.99 -7.92
N TYR A 122 -9.59 2.29 -8.77
CA TYR A 122 -8.13 2.37 -8.81
C TYR A 122 -7.64 3.57 -9.62
N ILE A 123 -6.53 4.19 -9.15
CA ILE A 123 -5.99 5.44 -9.68
C ILE A 123 -4.48 5.32 -9.82
N VAL A 124 -3.93 5.63 -11.00
CA VAL A 124 -2.50 5.89 -11.14
C VAL A 124 -2.23 7.33 -10.72
N GLY A 125 -1.47 7.52 -9.65
CA GLY A 125 -1.21 8.84 -9.08
C GLY A 125 -0.15 8.85 -7.98
N SER A 126 0.30 10.05 -7.59
CA SER A 126 1.30 10.26 -6.56
C SER A 126 0.66 10.35 -5.17
N LEU A 127 1.32 9.81 -4.15
CA LEU A 127 0.96 9.98 -2.74
C LEU A 127 1.23 11.40 -2.22
N PHE A 128 2.05 12.15 -2.94
CA PHE A 128 2.46 13.52 -2.56
C PHE A 128 1.70 14.62 -3.33
N ASP A 129 0.74 14.28 -4.17
CA ASP A 129 -0.22 15.18 -4.84
C ASP A 129 -1.47 14.36 -5.19
N MET A 130 -2.21 13.96 -4.17
CA MET A 130 -3.36 13.08 -4.32
C MET A 130 -4.56 13.81 -4.92
N PRO A 131 -5.24 13.21 -5.91
CA PRO A 131 -6.36 13.86 -6.62
C PRO A 131 -7.67 13.75 -5.82
N PHE A 132 -7.64 14.10 -4.53
CA PHE A 132 -8.80 14.12 -3.66
C PHE A 132 -9.00 15.52 -3.08
N SER A 133 -10.26 15.92 -2.91
CA SER A 133 -10.60 17.17 -2.21
C SER A 133 -10.23 17.08 -0.73
N ASN A 134 -10.01 18.24 -0.12
CA ASN A 134 -9.81 18.32 1.32
C ASN A 134 -10.98 17.65 2.06
N GLU A 135 -10.68 17.04 3.20
CA GLU A 135 -11.68 16.52 4.14
C GLU A 135 -12.76 15.63 3.49
N SER A 136 -12.32 14.71 2.63
CA SER A 136 -13.23 13.87 1.83
C SER A 136 -13.14 12.38 2.13
N ILE A 137 -12.15 11.92 2.89
CA ILE A 137 -11.87 10.50 3.17
C ILE A 137 -12.07 10.23 4.66
N ASP A 138 -12.74 9.12 5.00
CA ASP A 138 -12.96 8.72 6.39
C ASP A 138 -11.80 7.89 6.94
N CYS A 139 -11.24 7.01 6.10
CA CYS A 139 -10.16 6.11 6.49
C CYS A 139 -9.10 6.00 5.38
N VAL A 140 -7.83 6.17 5.75
CA VAL A 140 -6.68 5.95 4.87
C VAL A 140 -5.82 4.83 5.45
N THR A 141 -5.34 3.92 4.60
CA THR A 141 -4.25 3.00 4.94
C THR A 141 -2.98 3.37 4.17
N SER A 142 -1.83 3.17 4.82
CA SER A 142 -0.49 3.26 4.23
C SER A 142 0.30 2.04 4.68
N ILE A 143 0.47 1.04 3.80
CA ILE A 143 1.06 -0.25 4.13
C ILE A 143 2.36 -0.43 3.35
N PHE A 144 3.51 -0.38 4.04
CA PHE A 144 4.87 -0.48 3.47
C PHE A 144 5.19 0.56 2.39
N VAL A 145 4.69 1.76 2.52
CA VAL A 145 4.87 2.85 1.56
C VAL A 145 5.44 4.10 2.22
N PRO A 146 6.09 5.00 1.46
CA PRO A 146 6.48 6.30 1.97
C PRO A 146 5.27 7.10 2.45
N LEU A 147 5.41 7.78 3.58
CA LEU A 147 4.31 8.53 4.20
C LEU A 147 4.15 9.91 3.55
N GLY A 148 3.06 10.12 2.85
CA GLY A 148 2.62 11.42 2.36
C GLY A 148 1.76 12.15 3.41
N GLN A 149 2.31 12.36 4.61
CA GLN A 149 1.56 12.76 5.79
C GLN A 149 0.77 14.06 5.62
N ASP A 150 1.30 15.05 4.93
CA ASP A 150 0.62 16.33 4.71
C ASP A 150 -0.58 16.17 3.77
N GLU A 151 -0.43 15.37 2.71
CA GLU A 151 -1.51 15.06 1.79
C GLU A 151 -2.59 14.19 2.45
N ILE A 152 -2.20 13.23 3.27
CA ILE A 152 -3.15 12.42 4.05
C ILE A 152 -3.91 13.30 5.04
N TYR A 153 -3.22 14.21 5.75
CA TYR A 153 -3.86 15.18 6.63
C TYR A 153 -4.87 16.05 5.88
N ARG A 154 -4.49 16.55 4.71
CA ARG A 154 -5.37 17.38 3.88
C ARG A 154 -6.66 16.68 3.47
N ILE A 155 -6.58 15.40 3.06
CA ILE A 155 -7.73 14.67 2.51
C ILE A 155 -8.60 14.00 3.56
N LEU A 156 -8.06 13.68 4.75
CA LEU A 156 -8.84 13.13 5.85
C LEU A 156 -9.84 14.14 6.37
N LYS A 157 -11.06 13.67 6.62
CA LYS A 157 -12.07 14.41 7.39
C LYS A 157 -11.61 14.64 8.81
N GLU A 158 -12.22 15.62 9.51
CA GLU A 158 -12.10 15.72 10.96
C GLU A 158 -12.42 14.38 11.61
N LYS A 159 -11.60 13.97 12.56
CA LYS A 159 -11.69 12.66 13.25
C LYS A 159 -11.52 11.44 12.31
N GLY A 160 -11.13 11.65 11.05
CA GLY A 160 -10.79 10.59 10.12
C GLY A 160 -9.59 9.79 10.59
N ILE A 161 -9.53 8.52 10.20
CA ILE A 161 -8.55 7.55 10.69
C ILE A 161 -7.47 7.33 9.63
N TRP A 162 -6.20 7.35 10.06
CA TRP A 162 -5.07 6.90 9.25
C TRP A 162 -4.38 5.72 9.91
N ILE A 163 -4.30 4.60 9.20
CA ILE A 163 -3.65 3.38 9.65
C ILE A 163 -2.35 3.20 8.87
N VAL A 164 -1.24 3.17 9.59
CA VAL A 164 0.10 2.96 9.04
C VAL A 164 0.59 1.59 9.45
N VAL A 165 1.10 0.82 8.49
CA VAL A 165 1.74 -0.48 8.75
C VAL A 165 3.16 -0.45 8.23
N GLY A 166 4.10 -0.74 9.12
CA GLY A 166 5.51 -0.91 8.82
C GLY A 166 6.07 -2.21 9.39
N PRO A 167 7.30 -2.59 9.01
CA PRO A 167 7.97 -3.75 9.61
C PRO A 167 8.29 -3.46 11.08
N GLY A 168 8.04 -4.45 11.94
CA GLY A 168 8.48 -4.41 13.33
C GLY A 168 9.97 -4.74 13.48
N PRO A 169 10.55 -4.57 14.69
CA PRO A 169 11.98 -4.83 14.94
C PRO A 169 12.42 -6.23 14.48
N LYS A 170 11.62 -7.24 14.76
CA LYS A 170 11.92 -8.65 14.43
C LYS A 170 11.36 -9.12 13.08
N HIS A 171 10.80 -8.22 12.28
CA HIS A 171 10.25 -8.60 10.97
C HIS A 171 11.27 -9.27 10.08
N CYS A 172 11.01 -10.54 9.70
CA CYS A 172 11.87 -11.37 8.86
C CYS A 172 13.32 -11.47 9.40
N PHE A 173 13.49 -11.53 10.72
CA PHE A 173 14.82 -11.57 11.31
C PHE A 173 15.59 -12.82 10.91
N GLU A 174 14.92 -13.97 10.84
CA GLU A 174 15.50 -15.26 10.42
C GLU A 174 16.00 -15.19 8.95
N LEU A 175 15.29 -14.46 8.09
CA LEU A 175 15.80 -14.21 6.74
C LEU A 175 17.05 -13.33 6.76
N LYS A 176 17.11 -12.32 7.64
CA LYS A 176 18.31 -11.47 7.78
C LYS A 176 19.50 -12.26 8.31
N GLU A 177 19.32 -13.25 9.17
CA GLU A 177 20.39 -14.16 9.64
C GLU A 177 20.98 -14.98 8.49
N VAL A 178 20.16 -15.36 7.50
CA VAL A 178 20.66 -16.01 6.29
C VAL A 178 21.41 -15.03 5.38
N LEU A 179 20.91 -13.80 5.25
CA LEU A 179 21.42 -12.81 4.30
C LEU A 179 22.73 -12.15 4.76
N TYR A 180 22.86 -11.86 6.05
CA TYR A 180 23.90 -10.99 6.61
C TYR A 180 24.73 -11.70 7.67
N ASP A 181 26.03 -11.46 7.65
CA ASP A 181 26.94 -11.98 8.69
C ASP A 181 26.71 -11.29 10.06
N THR A 182 26.16 -10.07 10.04
CA THR A 182 25.69 -9.34 11.23
C THR A 182 24.27 -8.86 10.98
N PRO A 183 23.26 -9.67 11.35
CA PRO A 183 21.85 -9.27 11.20
C PRO A 183 21.49 -8.12 12.15
N TYR A 184 20.54 -7.29 11.74
CA TYR A 184 20.09 -6.12 12.49
C TYR A 184 18.58 -6.10 12.63
N GLU A 185 18.10 -5.56 13.73
CA GLU A 185 16.65 -5.29 13.91
C GLU A 185 16.24 -4.02 13.15
N ASN A 186 14.97 -3.95 12.77
CA ASN A 186 14.44 -2.71 12.24
C ASN A 186 14.20 -1.71 13.38
N GLU A 187 14.27 -0.42 13.07
CA GLU A 187 13.85 0.62 14.00
C GLU A 187 12.32 0.68 14.11
N MET A 188 11.82 1.11 15.26
CA MET A 188 10.39 1.39 15.42
C MET A 188 10.01 2.60 14.58
N PRO A 189 8.84 2.59 13.90
CA PRO A 189 8.35 3.75 13.18
C PRO A 189 8.17 4.97 14.10
N GLU A 190 8.60 6.14 13.62
CA GLU A 190 8.40 7.40 14.32
C GLU A 190 6.91 7.78 14.40
N ILE A 191 6.52 8.40 15.50
CA ILE A 191 5.16 8.92 15.69
C ILE A 191 4.99 10.23 14.95
N GLN A 192 3.86 10.38 14.25
CA GLN A 192 3.51 11.58 13.50
C GLN A 192 2.81 12.58 14.41
N GLU A 193 3.52 13.60 14.91
CA GLU A 193 3.05 14.54 15.94
C GLU A 193 1.83 15.39 15.53
N GLN A 194 1.58 15.56 14.23
CA GLN A 194 0.42 16.32 13.74
C GLN A 194 -0.91 15.58 13.83
N TYR A 195 -0.91 14.35 14.35
CA TYR A 195 -2.09 13.50 14.53
C TYR A 195 -2.24 13.09 15.99
N GLU A 196 -3.45 12.81 16.41
CA GLU A 196 -3.71 12.11 17.68
C GLU A 196 -3.32 10.63 17.50
N LEU A 197 -2.37 10.14 18.31
CA LEU A 197 -2.05 8.72 18.35
C LEU A 197 -3.15 7.97 19.10
N VAL A 198 -3.89 7.12 18.40
CA VAL A 198 -4.93 6.26 18.98
C VAL A 198 -4.32 4.98 19.54
N SER A 199 -3.50 4.29 18.76
CA SER A 199 -2.75 3.11 19.20
C SER A 199 -1.51 2.88 18.32
N GLN A 200 -0.50 2.22 18.91
CA GLN A 200 0.62 1.61 18.18
C GLN A 200 0.84 0.23 18.75
N GLU A 201 0.63 -0.79 17.94
CA GLU A 201 0.63 -2.18 18.38
C GLU A 201 1.58 -3.00 17.50
N ILE A 202 2.28 -3.94 18.12
CA ILE A 202 3.10 -4.93 17.41
C ILE A 202 2.27 -6.21 17.31
N ILE A 203 2.04 -6.64 16.08
CA ILE A 203 1.40 -7.92 15.78
C ILE A 203 2.39 -8.84 15.08
N ARG A 204 2.35 -10.15 15.38
CA ARG A 204 3.28 -11.10 14.78
C ARG A 204 2.71 -12.51 14.68
N GLU A 205 3.15 -13.19 13.65
CA GLU A 205 3.01 -14.65 13.49
C GLU A 205 4.29 -15.22 12.92
N THR A 206 4.63 -16.43 13.34
CA THR A 206 5.73 -17.22 12.77
C THR A 206 5.15 -18.29 11.86
N LYS A 207 5.63 -18.34 10.63
CA LYS A 207 5.14 -19.27 9.59
C LYS A 207 6.30 -19.94 8.87
N MET A 208 6.08 -21.18 8.43
CA MET A 208 7.00 -21.87 7.53
C MET A 208 6.78 -21.32 6.11
N VAL A 209 7.81 -20.74 5.52
CA VAL A 209 7.83 -20.20 4.16
C VAL A 209 8.53 -21.20 3.24
N ASP A 210 7.83 -21.67 2.23
CA ASP A 210 8.31 -22.61 1.22
C ASP A 210 8.82 -21.95 -0.07
N ASP A 211 8.73 -20.62 -0.16
CA ASP A 211 9.23 -19.79 -1.27
C ASP A 211 9.99 -18.60 -0.71
N VAL A 212 11.15 -18.91 -0.12
CA VAL A 212 12.03 -17.92 0.53
C VAL A 212 12.56 -16.90 -0.51
N TRP A 213 12.70 -17.30 -1.76
CA TRP A 213 13.15 -16.42 -2.82
C TRP A 213 12.13 -15.32 -3.15
N SER A 214 10.85 -15.66 -3.30
CA SER A 214 9.79 -14.66 -3.51
C SER A 214 9.63 -13.73 -2.31
N LEU A 215 9.80 -14.23 -1.08
CA LEU A 215 9.86 -13.38 0.11
C LEU A 215 11.00 -12.37 0.00
N LEU A 216 12.21 -12.81 -0.35
CA LEU A 216 13.36 -11.91 -0.51
C LEU A 216 13.09 -10.84 -1.59
N GLU A 217 12.57 -11.25 -2.77
CA GLU A 217 12.32 -10.34 -3.90
C GLU A 217 11.32 -9.23 -3.58
N MET A 218 10.35 -9.48 -2.71
CA MET A 218 9.39 -8.45 -2.32
C MET A 218 9.89 -7.53 -1.19
N THR A 219 11.08 -7.79 -0.64
CA THR A 219 11.69 -6.95 0.41
C THR A 219 12.80 -6.06 -0.14
N PRO A 220 13.11 -4.92 0.50
CA PRO A 220 14.27 -4.10 0.12
C PRO A 220 15.62 -4.79 0.37
N TYR A 221 15.64 -5.89 1.11
CA TYR A 221 16.85 -6.67 1.41
C TYR A 221 17.51 -7.21 0.14
N ARG A 222 16.71 -7.56 -0.89
CA ARG A 222 17.19 -8.06 -2.19
C ARG A 222 18.31 -7.21 -2.79
N TYR A 223 18.19 -5.89 -2.66
CA TYR A 223 19.12 -4.91 -3.25
C TYR A 223 20.29 -4.54 -2.34
N LYS A 224 20.26 -4.95 -1.08
CA LYS A 224 21.29 -4.67 -0.08
C LYS A 224 22.14 -5.89 0.26
N THR A 225 21.81 -7.05 -0.30
CA THR A 225 22.44 -8.34 0.02
C THR A 225 23.60 -8.64 -0.94
N SER A 226 24.72 -9.13 -0.39
CA SER A 226 25.86 -9.64 -1.15
C SER A 226 25.49 -10.87 -1.97
N GLN A 227 26.28 -11.18 -3.02
CA GLN A 227 26.07 -12.40 -3.81
C GLN A 227 26.11 -13.66 -2.94
N ALA A 228 27.01 -13.73 -1.95
CA ALA A 228 27.08 -14.86 -1.02
C ALA A 228 25.79 -15.03 -0.20
N GLY A 229 25.19 -13.95 0.29
CA GLY A 229 23.89 -14.00 0.97
C GLY A 229 22.75 -14.47 0.05
N LEU A 230 22.74 -14.01 -1.20
CA LEU A 230 21.77 -14.47 -2.20
C LEU A 230 21.93 -15.96 -2.50
N ASP A 231 23.16 -16.45 -2.57
CA ASP A 231 23.44 -17.87 -2.84
C ASP A 231 23.04 -18.75 -1.65
N ARG A 232 23.18 -18.25 -0.40
CA ARG A 232 22.64 -18.94 0.79
C ARG A 232 21.11 -19.11 0.70
N VAL A 233 20.37 -18.06 0.33
CA VAL A 233 18.90 -18.15 0.19
C VAL A 233 18.48 -19.13 -0.89
N LYS A 234 19.18 -19.19 -2.03
CA LYS A 234 18.87 -20.14 -3.11
C LYS A 234 19.01 -21.60 -2.72
N GLN A 235 19.76 -21.91 -1.67
CA GLN A 235 19.96 -23.26 -1.15
C GLN A 235 18.86 -23.68 -0.17
N LEU A 236 18.00 -22.76 0.25
CA LEU A 236 16.91 -23.03 1.17
C LEU A 236 15.67 -23.51 0.41
N GLU A 237 15.18 -24.67 0.81
CA GLU A 237 13.86 -25.15 0.36
C GLU A 237 12.72 -24.46 1.13
N ARG A 238 12.95 -24.19 2.42
CA ARG A 238 12.00 -23.55 3.33
C ARG A 238 12.73 -22.83 4.48
N LEU A 239 12.03 -21.87 5.09
CA LEU A 239 12.53 -21.14 6.25
C LEU A 239 11.36 -20.83 7.17
N GLU A 240 11.52 -21.06 8.46
CA GLU A 240 10.59 -20.53 9.46
C GLU A 240 10.87 -19.04 9.64
N VAL A 241 9.86 -18.19 9.43
CA VAL A 241 10.01 -16.73 9.40
C VAL A 241 8.99 -16.07 10.32
N THR A 242 9.47 -15.17 11.15
CA THR A 242 8.62 -14.31 11.98
C THR A 242 8.21 -13.07 11.18
N PHE A 243 6.92 -12.98 10.86
CA PHE A 243 6.30 -11.78 10.31
C PHE A 243 5.81 -10.90 11.44
N GLU A 244 6.52 -9.80 11.68
CA GLU A 244 6.21 -8.85 12.74
C GLU A 244 5.94 -7.48 12.14
N PHE A 245 4.81 -6.89 12.47
CA PHE A 245 4.37 -5.61 11.94
C PHE A 245 4.03 -4.65 13.07
N VAL A 246 4.39 -3.38 12.89
CA VAL A 246 3.89 -2.28 13.71
C VAL A 246 2.69 -1.69 13.02
N VAL A 247 1.53 -1.77 13.65
CA VAL A 247 0.30 -1.13 13.19
C VAL A 247 0.05 0.10 14.06
N THR A 248 0.12 1.27 13.44
CA THR A 248 -0.12 2.54 14.11
C THR A 248 -1.43 3.15 13.61
N VAL A 249 -2.31 3.46 14.51
CA VAL A 249 -3.61 4.10 14.22
C VAL A 249 -3.55 5.54 14.68
N TYR A 250 -3.75 6.44 13.75
CA TYR A 250 -3.84 7.87 13.99
C TYR A 250 -5.26 8.37 13.73
N LYS A 251 -5.58 9.49 14.35
CA LYS A 251 -6.81 10.24 14.09
C LYS A 251 -6.46 11.69 13.78
N LYS A 252 -7.10 12.26 12.77
CA LYS A 252 -6.96 13.70 12.48
C LYS A 252 -7.57 14.53 13.60
N ILE A 253 -6.79 15.50 14.08
CA ILE A 253 -7.20 16.49 15.10
C ILE A 253 -7.98 17.61 14.43
#